data_d3b808402422554dd397cf78d0cfbef7
#
_entry.id   d3b808402422554dd397cf78d0cfbef7
#
_cell.length_a   1.000
_cell.length_b   1.000
_cell.length_c   1.000
_cell.angle_alpha   90.00
_cell.angle_beta   90.00
_cell.angle_gamma   90.00
#
_symmetry.space_group_name_H-M   'P 1'
#
loop_
_entity.id
_entity.type
_entity.pdbx_description
1 polymer ?
#
loop_
_entity_poly.entity_id
_entity_poly.type
_entity_poly.pdbx_seq_one_letter_code
_entity_poly.pdbx_strand_id
1 'polypeptide(L)'
;GKLSRGLGDVYKRQILKRARSVTKNYDAFTDAANDYFIKGKGDLYDVKKKLYLSMINVNILEGLRFYVSFACTFAFGELKKMEGSAKIVSLIARDEAQHLALTTHIIKNWDNNDDKDMKKIAKECEGDIVDMFEQCVAEEKAWAKHLMKDGSIIGLNERLLGDYVEFIANKRIKALGFEPLYNLSLIHISEPTRQLA
;
A
#
# COMPACT_ATOMS: atom_id res chain seq x y z
N GLY A 1 17.95 -28.73 15.49
CA GLY A 1 17.05 -27.83 16.27
C GLY A 1 17.41 -26.36 16.28
N LYS A 2 18.65 -25.95 15.88
CA LYS A 2 19.03 -24.51 15.85
C LYS A 2 18.65 -23.79 14.52
N LEU A 3 18.57 -24.51 13.42
CA LEU A 3 18.23 -23.91 12.09
C LEU A 3 16.74 -23.52 11.98
N SER A 4 15.84 -24.26 12.60
CA SER A 4 14.40 -23.96 12.54
C SER A 4 13.99 -22.73 13.38
N ARG A 5 14.71 -22.42 14.47
CA ARG A 5 14.45 -21.20 15.29
C ARG A 5 14.85 -19.93 14.55
N GLY A 6 15.96 -19.94 13.79
CA GLY A 6 16.44 -18.77 13.06
C GLY A 6 15.51 -18.34 11.91
N LEU A 7 14.91 -19.28 11.17
CA LEU A 7 13.98 -19.00 10.07
C LEU A 7 12.66 -18.40 10.59
N GLY A 8 12.10 -18.92 11.67
CA GLY A 8 10.90 -18.38 12.30
C GLY A 8 11.09 -16.94 12.82
N ASP A 9 12.27 -16.61 13.36
CA ASP A 9 12.57 -15.28 13.87
C ASP A 9 12.79 -14.24 12.76
N VAL A 10 13.35 -14.63 11.63
CA VAL A 10 13.48 -13.76 10.44
C VAL A 10 12.11 -13.48 9.84
N TYR A 11 11.24 -14.49 9.75
CA TYR A 11 9.87 -14.32 9.25
C TYR A 11 9.06 -13.39 10.13
N LYS A 12 9.11 -13.58 11.45
CA LYS A 12 8.45 -12.70 12.42
C LYS A 12 8.94 -11.26 12.33
N ARG A 13 10.24 -11.03 12.15
CA ARG A 13 10.80 -9.69 12.02
C ARG A 13 10.30 -8.95 10.79
N GLN A 14 10.22 -9.61 9.64
CA GLN A 14 9.70 -9.00 8.40
C GLN A 14 8.21 -8.63 8.55
N ILE A 15 7.40 -9.53 9.08
CA ILE A 15 5.98 -9.28 9.32
C ILE A 15 5.79 -8.12 10.30
N LEU A 16 6.53 -8.10 11.42
CA LEU A 16 6.45 -7.02 12.40
C LEU A 16 6.92 -5.68 11.84
N LYS A 17 7.96 -5.67 11.00
CA LYS A 17 8.43 -4.45 10.33
C LYS A 17 7.34 -3.88 9.42
N ARG A 18 6.70 -4.73 8.61
CA ARG A 18 5.58 -4.32 7.74
C ARG A 18 4.40 -3.81 8.55
N ALA A 19 4.00 -4.53 9.60
CA ALA A 19 2.91 -4.10 10.47
C ALA A 19 3.17 -2.71 11.07
N ARG A 20 4.35 -2.47 11.62
CA ARG A 20 4.74 -1.15 12.17
C ARG A 20 4.75 -0.04 11.12
N SER A 21 5.18 -0.33 9.89
CA SER A 21 5.15 0.64 8.80
C SER A 21 3.71 1.04 8.44
N VAL A 22 2.77 0.09 8.51
CA VAL A 22 1.35 0.35 8.26
C VAL A 22 0.72 1.15 9.40
N THR A 23 1.00 0.84 10.67
CA THR A 23 0.30 1.48 11.82
C THR A 23 0.85 2.86 12.16
N LYS A 24 2.05 3.22 11.75
CA LYS A 24 2.73 4.45 12.15
C LYS A 24 1.85 5.73 12.04
N ASN A 25 1.17 5.90 10.92
CA ASN A 25 0.36 7.09 10.68
C ASN A 25 -0.97 7.04 11.44
N TYR A 26 -1.54 5.84 11.65
CA TYR A 26 -2.75 5.65 12.47
C TYR A 26 -2.46 5.96 13.93
N ASP A 27 -1.33 5.46 14.46
CA ASP A 27 -0.91 5.72 15.83
C ASP A 27 -0.68 7.22 16.03
N ALA A 28 0.04 7.88 15.12
CA ALA A 28 0.28 9.32 15.18
C ALA A 28 -1.01 10.16 15.14
N PHE A 29 -1.99 9.77 14.32
CA PHE A 29 -3.31 10.42 14.31
C PHE A 29 -4.07 10.18 15.61
N THR A 30 -4.12 8.93 16.08
CA THR A 30 -4.82 8.56 17.31
C THR A 30 -4.27 9.31 18.51
N ASP A 31 -2.95 9.39 18.64
CA ASP A 31 -2.28 10.11 19.72
C ASP A 31 -2.61 11.61 19.68
N ALA A 32 -2.52 12.25 18.52
CA ALA A 32 -2.85 13.66 18.38
C ALA A 32 -4.34 13.96 18.65
N ALA A 33 -5.24 13.09 18.18
CA ALA A 33 -6.68 13.22 18.45
C ALA A 33 -6.99 13.07 19.93
N ASN A 34 -6.38 12.09 20.63
CA ASN A 34 -6.53 11.92 22.07
C ASN A 34 -5.98 13.11 22.85
N ASP A 35 -4.81 13.63 22.47
CA ASP A 35 -4.22 14.80 23.14
C ASP A 35 -5.12 16.03 22.96
N TYR A 36 -5.65 16.26 21.78
CA TYR A 36 -6.50 17.41 21.52
C TYR A 36 -7.90 17.29 22.15
N PHE A 37 -8.63 16.21 21.85
CA PHE A 37 -10.05 16.10 22.25
C PHE A 37 -10.25 15.65 23.69
N ILE A 38 -9.32 14.87 24.25
CA ILE A 38 -9.49 14.30 25.59
C ILE A 38 -8.66 15.08 26.63
N LYS A 39 -7.39 15.41 26.30
CA LYS A 39 -6.50 16.06 27.26
C LYS A 39 -6.47 17.58 27.12
N GLY A 40 -7.14 18.16 26.12
CA GLY A 40 -7.13 19.61 25.85
C GLY A 40 -5.75 20.16 25.50
N LYS A 41 -4.88 19.35 24.87
CA LYS A 41 -3.50 19.69 24.49
C LYS A 41 -3.33 19.57 22.98
N GLY A 42 -2.37 20.34 22.44
CA GLY A 42 -2.05 20.26 21.03
C GLY A 42 -2.85 21.24 20.19
N ASP A 43 -2.88 20.99 18.87
CA ASP A 43 -3.45 21.89 17.89
C ASP A 43 -4.35 21.13 16.91
N LEU A 44 -5.51 21.69 16.60
CA LEU A 44 -6.48 21.10 15.67
C LEU A 44 -5.89 20.97 14.24
N TYR A 45 -5.03 21.87 13.84
CA TYR A 45 -4.36 21.81 12.55
C TYR A 45 -3.45 20.54 12.45
N ASP A 46 -2.70 20.25 13.50
CA ASP A 46 -1.85 19.04 13.59
C ASP A 46 -2.70 17.76 13.55
N VAL A 47 -3.85 17.75 14.25
CA VAL A 47 -4.81 16.62 14.17
C VAL A 47 -5.32 16.41 12.74
N LYS A 48 -5.72 17.50 12.05
CA LYS A 48 -6.18 17.45 10.65
C LYS A 48 -5.07 16.96 9.72
N LYS A 49 -3.82 17.41 9.90
CA LYS A 49 -2.67 16.99 9.10
C LYS A 49 -2.40 15.50 9.27
N LYS A 50 -2.41 14.99 10.50
CA LYS A 50 -2.22 13.56 10.79
C LYS A 50 -3.38 12.70 10.26
N LEU A 51 -4.62 13.22 10.33
CA LEU A 51 -5.77 12.57 9.71
C LEU A 51 -5.59 12.43 8.19
N TYR A 52 -5.16 13.51 7.53
CA TYR A 52 -4.91 13.50 6.09
C TYR A 52 -3.86 12.45 5.69
N LEU A 53 -2.70 12.45 6.35
CA LEU A 53 -1.65 11.46 6.11
C LEU A 53 -2.08 10.03 6.46
N SER A 54 -2.93 9.86 7.47
CA SER A 54 -3.54 8.57 7.80
C SER A 54 -4.43 8.06 6.67
N MET A 55 -5.24 8.92 6.05
CA MET A 55 -6.08 8.55 4.90
C MET A 55 -5.25 8.21 3.65
N ILE A 56 -4.15 8.93 3.40
CA ILE A 56 -3.17 8.55 2.36
C ILE A 56 -2.60 7.16 2.65
N ASN A 57 -2.26 6.88 3.92
CA ASN A 57 -1.74 5.57 4.32
C ASN A 57 -2.77 4.43 4.11
N VAL A 58 -4.07 4.67 4.37
CA VAL A 58 -5.16 3.72 4.03
C VAL A 58 -5.20 3.48 2.54
N ASN A 59 -5.17 4.53 1.73
CA ASN A 59 -5.20 4.43 0.27
C ASN A 59 -4.00 3.62 -0.28
N ILE A 60 -2.80 3.82 0.28
CA ILE A 60 -1.61 3.02 -0.06
C ILE A 60 -1.75 1.57 0.40
N LEU A 61 -2.28 1.32 1.60
CA LEU A 61 -2.48 -0.03 2.12
C LEU A 61 -3.39 -0.83 1.19
N GLU A 62 -4.58 -0.32 0.92
CA GLU A 62 -5.61 -0.98 0.13
C GLU A 62 -5.26 -1.02 -1.38
N GLY A 63 -4.59 0.02 -1.87
CA GLY A 63 -4.27 0.19 -3.29
C GLY A 63 -2.93 -0.40 -3.75
N LEU A 64 -2.01 -0.72 -2.83
CA LEU A 64 -0.65 -1.12 -3.20
C LEU A 64 -0.10 -2.28 -2.36
N ARG A 65 -0.21 -2.25 -1.02
CA ARG A 65 0.46 -3.24 -0.15
C ARG A 65 -0.05 -4.67 -0.28
N PHE A 66 -1.28 -4.89 -0.72
CA PHE A 66 -1.83 -6.23 -0.91
C PHE A 66 -1.45 -6.87 -2.24
N TYR A 67 -1.05 -6.05 -3.22
CA TYR A 67 -0.98 -6.48 -4.61
C TYR A 67 0.12 -7.49 -4.91
N VAL A 68 1.26 -7.46 -4.22
CA VAL A 68 2.29 -8.51 -4.33
C VAL A 68 1.73 -9.88 -3.91
N SER A 69 1.04 -9.92 -2.78
CA SER A 69 0.44 -11.15 -2.27
C SER A 69 -0.72 -11.64 -3.13
N PHE A 70 -1.52 -10.71 -3.66
CA PHE A 70 -2.59 -11.05 -4.61
C PHE A 70 -2.02 -11.65 -5.89
N ALA A 71 -1.00 -11.03 -6.50
CA ALA A 71 -0.36 -11.52 -7.70
C ALA A 71 0.19 -12.96 -7.52
N CYS A 72 0.84 -13.24 -6.39
CA CYS A 72 1.31 -14.58 -6.07
C CYS A 72 0.14 -15.59 -5.95
N THR A 73 -0.96 -15.20 -5.30
CA THR A 73 -2.12 -16.07 -5.12
C THR A 73 -2.80 -16.36 -6.45
N PHE A 74 -2.92 -15.37 -7.33
CA PHE A 74 -3.50 -15.55 -8.66
C PHE A 74 -2.62 -16.40 -9.57
N ALA A 75 -1.28 -16.25 -9.50
CA ALA A 75 -0.36 -17.13 -10.21
C ALA A 75 -0.54 -18.60 -9.81
N PHE A 76 -0.80 -18.91 -8.54
CA PHE A 76 -1.16 -20.26 -8.12
C PHE A 76 -2.51 -20.72 -8.68
N GLY A 77 -3.49 -19.84 -8.76
CA GLY A 77 -4.79 -20.12 -9.39
C GLY A 77 -4.66 -20.49 -10.87
N GLU A 78 -3.85 -19.71 -11.62
CA GLU A 78 -3.55 -20.00 -13.05
C GLU A 78 -2.88 -21.37 -13.25
N LEU A 79 -2.04 -21.78 -12.30
CA LEU A 79 -1.44 -23.12 -12.28
C LEU A 79 -2.39 -24.22 -11.80
N LYS A 80 -3.68 -23.92 -11.65
CA LYS A 80 -4.70 -24.83 -11.09
C LYS A 80 -4.33 -25.38 -9.71
N LYS A 81 -3.61 -24.57 -8.95
CA LYS A 81 -3.26 -24.82 -7.53
C LYS A 81 -3.94 -23.79 -6.67
N MET A 82 -4.50 -24.19 -5.53
CA MET A 82 -5.17 -23.29 -4.59
C MET A 82 -6.29 -22.43 -5.23
N GLU A 83 -7.04 -22.98 -6.17
CA GLU A 83 -8.09 -22.25 -6.92
C GLU A 83 -9.14 -21.63 -5.98
N GLY A 84 -9.52 -22.34 -4.91
CA GLY A 84 -10.42 -21.81 -3.89
C GLY A 84 -9.86 -20.56 -3.20
N SER A 85 -8.56 -20.56 -2.86
CA SER A 85 -7.89 -19.41 -2.27
C SER A 85 -7.82 -18.24 -3.27
N ALA A 86 -7.48 -18.51 -4.53
CA ALA A 86 -7.46 -17.51 -5.59
C ALA A 86 -8.83 -16.86 -5.77
N LYS A 87 -9.92 -17.65 -5.73
CA LYS A 87 -11.28 -17.13 -5.81
C LYS A 87 -11.63 -16.24 -4.60
N ILE A 88 -11.27 -16.63 -3.39
CA ILE A 88 -11.50 -15.81 -2.20
C ILE A 88 -10.73 -14.49 -2.31
N VAL A 89 -9.45 -14.55 -2.68
CA VAL A 89 -8.62 -13.35 -2.84
C VAL A 89 -9.16 -12.43 -3.96
N SER A 90 -9.77 -12.98 -5.01
CA SER A 90 -10.41 -12.14 -6.05
C SER A 90 -11.61 -11.35 -5.52
N LEU A 91 -12.37 -11.92 -4.58
CA LEU A 91 -13.47 -11.20 -3.91
C LEU A 91 -12.91 -10.11 -2.99
N ILE A 92 -11.86 -10.40 -2.24
CA ILE A 92 -11.18 -9.40 -1.40
C ILE A 92 -10.65 -8.26 -2.27
N ALA A 93 -9.94 -8.56 -3.36
CA ALA A 93 -9.40 -7.54 -4.27
C ALA A 93 -10.49 -6.62 -4.85
N ARG A 94 -11.69 -7.16 -5.11
CA ARG A 94 -12.85 -6.37 -5.54
C ARG A 94 -13.34 -5.44 -4.43
N ASP A 95 -13.40 -5.91 -3.20
CA ASP A 95 -13.83 -5.11 -2.07
C ASP A 95 -12.80 -4.02 -1.75
N GLU A 96 -11.48 -4.33 -1.81
CA GLU A 96 -10.41 -3.34 -1.69
C GLU A 96 -10.47 -2.27 -2.79
N ALA A 97 -10.91 -2.61 -4.01
CA ALA A 97 -11.12 -1.63 -5.07
C ALA A 97 -12.22 -0.62 -4.72
N GLN A 98 -13.26 -1.02 -3.98
CA GLN A 98 -14.31 -0.11 -3.49
C GLN A 98 -13.79 0.80 -2.37
N HIS A 99 -13.06 0.26 -1.41
CA HIS A 99 -12.42 1.03 -0.34
C HIS A 99 -11.45 2.06 -0.93
N LEU A 100 -10.65 1.65 -1.91
CA LEU A 100 -9.74 2.54 -2.62
C LEU A 100 -10.46 3.68 -3.35
N ALA A 101 -11.59 3.39 -4.00
CA ALA A 101 -12.39 4.42 -4.64
C ALA A 101 -12.93 5.42 -3.62
N LEU A 102 -13.40 4.94 -2.45
CA LEU A 102 -13.89 5.77 -1.35
C LEU A 102 -12.78 6.65 -0.79
N THR A 103 -11.62 6.08 -0.44
CA THR A 103 -10.50 6.83 0.13
C THR A 103 -9.97 7.88 -0.86
N THR A 104 -9.86 7.53 -2.14
CA THR A 104 -9.49 8.47 -3.21
C THR A 104 -10.49 9.62 -3.31
N HIS A 105 -11.78 9.33 -3.23
CA HIS A 105 -12.85 10.34 -3.26
C HIS A 105 -12.76 11.29 -2.06
N ILE A 106 -12.56 10.76 -0.86
CA ILE A 106 -12.42 11.56 0.37
C ILE A 106 -11.21 12.50 0.26
N ILE A 107 -10.04 11.98 -0.13
CA ILE A 107 -8.80 12.75 -0.26
C ILE A 107 -9.01 13.91 -1.25
N LYS A 108 -9.53 13.61 -2.44
CA LYS A 108 -9.79 14.63 -3.47
C LYS A 108 -10.82 15.67 -3.05
N ASN A 109 -11.84 15.29 -2.29
CA ASN A 109 -12.82 16.23 -1.78
C ASN A 109 -12.24 17.15 -0.71
N TRP A 110 -11.29 16.67 0.08
CA TRP A 110 -10.60 17.54 1.03
C TRP A 110 -9.77 18.63 0.34
N ASP A 111 -9.14 18.32 -0.79
CA ASP A 111 -8.42 19.31 -1.60
C ASP A 111 -9.35 20.40 -2.18
N ASN A 112 -10.62 20.05 -2.40
CA ASN A 112 -11.64 20.92 -2.99
C ASN A 112 -12.67 21.43 -1.98
N ASN A 113 -12.52 21.13 -0.69
CA ASN A 113 -13.47 21.50 0.36
C ASN A 113 -13.32 23.00 0.74
N ASP A 114 -14.38 23.55 1.36
CA ASP A 114 -14.39 24.88 1.96
C ASP A 114 -13.49 25.00 3.22
N ASP A 115 -13.04 23.88 3.78
CA ASP A 115 -12.07 23.86 4.88
C ASP A 115 -10.68 24.31 4.39
N LYS A 116 -10.35 25.57 4.71
CA LYS A 116 -9.09 26.20 4.32
C LYS A 116 -7.86 25.47 4.86
N ASP A 117 -7.97 24.84 6.04
CA ASP A 117 -6.88 24.09 6.64
C ASP A 117 -6.60 22.83 5.83
N MET A 118 -7.64 22.05 5.45
CA MET A 118 -7.47 20.82 4.69
C MET A 118 -6.83 21.07 3.33
N LYS A 119 -7.25 22.13 2.64
CA LYS A 119 -6.64 22.54 1.36
C LYS A 119 -5.16 22.91 1.50
N LYS A 120 -4.81 23.61 2.58
CA LYS A 120 -3.43 24.00 2.89
C LYS A 120 -2.59 22.77 3.24
N ILE A 121 -3.13 21.87 4.06
CA ILE A 121 -2.51 20.60 4.47
C ILE A 121 -2.22 19.73 3.25
N ALA A 122 -3.18 19.56 2.34
CA ALA A 122 -2.99 18.78 1.12
C ALA A 122 -1.75 19.25 0.33
N LYS A 123 -1.63 20.58 0.16
CA LYS A 123 -0.48 21.18 -0.52
C LYS A 123 0.84 21.03 0.25
N GLU A 124 0.82 21.20 1.56
CA GLU A 124 2.01 21.02 2.41
C GLU A 124 2.50 19.56 2.43
N CYS A 125 1.59 18.59 2.29
CA CYS A 125 1.90 17.17 2.36
C CYS A 125 2.24 16.53 1.01
N GLU A 126 2.33 17.27 -0.09
CA GLU A 126 2.65 16.71 -1.41
C GLU A 126 3.95 15.89 -1.41
N GLY A 127 5.02 16.42 -0.78
CA GLY A 127 6.28 15.70 -0.62
C GLY A 127 6.15 14.46 0.26
N ASP A 128 5.44 14.57 1.39
CA ASP A 128 5.20 13.44 2.29
C ASP A 128 4.45 12.29 1.57
N ILE A 129 3.50 12.62 0.69
CA ILE A 129 2.74 11.63 -0.10
C ILE A 129 3.66 10.88 -1.05
N VAL A 130 4.50 11.60 -1.80
CA VAL A 130 5.49 10.99 -2.70
C VAL A 130 6.41 10.04 -1.93
N ASP A 131 6.98 10.50 -0.82
CA ASP A 131 7.86 9.69 0.04
C ASP A 131 7.16 8.44 0.57
N MET A 132 5.88 8.55 0.96
CA MET A 132 5.08 7.41 1.43
C MET A 132 4.87 6.36 0.33
N PHE A 133 4.62 6.77 -0.91
CA PHE A 133 4.51 5.85 -2.05
C PHE A 133 5.84 5.18 -2.37
N GLU A 134 6.93 5.94 -2.45
CA GLU A 134 8.28 5.41 -2.72
C GLU A 134 8.72 4.42 -1.64
N GLN A 135 8.51 4.77 -0.37
CA GLN A 135 8.79 3.86 0.75
C GLN A 135 7.97 2.57 0.63
N CYS A 136 6.68 2.67 0.30
CA CYS A 136 5.83 1.50 0.13
C CYS A 136 6.33 0.61 -1.02
N VAL A 137 6.67 1.18 -2.18
CA VAL A 137 7.22 0.43 -3.31
C VAL A 137 8.51 -0.28 -2.92
N ALA A 138 9.42 0.39 -2.23
CA ALA A 138 10.67 -0.23 -1.77
C ALA A 138 10.41 -1.41 -0.81
N GLU A 139 9.46 -1.26 0.12
CA GLU A 139 9.07 -2.32 1.05
C GLU A 139 8.39 -3.49 0.34
N GLU A 140 7.52 -3.24 -0.65
CA GLU A 140 6.85 -4.30 -1.41
C GLU A 140 7.82 -5.04 -2.36
N LYS A 141 8.79 -4.35 -2.94
CA LYS A 141 9.88 -5.00 -3.69
C LYS A 141 10.74 -5.89 -2.78
N ALA A 142 11.06 -5.42 -1.58
CA ALA A 142 11.78 -6.23 -0.59
C ALA A 142 10.95 -7.45 -0.16
N TRP A 143 9.63 -7.31 -0.09
CA TRP A 143 8.71 -8.42 0.18
C TRP A 143 8.66 -9.42 -0.97
N ALA A 144 8.57 -8.95 -2.22
CA ALA A 144 8.63 -9.79 -3.41
C ALA A 144 9.93 -10.61 -3.46
N LYS A 145 11.06 -9.96 -3.20
CA LYS A 145 12.37 -10.62 -3.08
C LYS A 145 12.36 -11.70 -1.98
N HIS A 146 11.77 -11.39 -0.82
CA HIS A 146 11.68 -12.36 0.28
C HIS A 146 10.82 -13.56 -0.10
N LEU A 147 9.70 -13.37 -0.78
CA LEU A 147 8.83 -14.45 -1.23
C LEU A 147 9.51 -15.36 -2.28
N MET A 148 10.32 -14.77 -3.16
CA MET A 148 10.98 -15.48 -4.26
C MET A 148 12.40 -15.98 -3.92
N LYS A 149 12.85 -15.85 -2.68
CA LYS A 149 14.24 -16.18 -2.26
C LYS A 149 14.62 -17.65 -2.46
N ASP A 150 13.67 -18.57 -2.36
CA ASP A 150 13.88 -20.01 -2.49
C ASP A 150 13.48 -20.54 -3.89
N GLY A 151 13.12 -19.65 -4.80
CA GLY A 151 12.72 -19.96 -6.17
C GLY A 151 11.54 -19.12 -6.65
N SER A 152 11.37 -19.05 -7.96
CA SER A 152 10.29 -18.32 -8.62
C SER A 152 9.06 -19.21 -8.83
N ILE A 153 7.87 -18.60 -8.88
CA ILE A 153 6.65 -19.26 -9.36
C ILE A 153 6.68 -19.24 -10.89
N ILE A 154 6.15 -20.28 -11.54
CA ILE A 154 6.06 -20.31 -13.01
C ILE A 154 5.29 -19.05 -13.49
N GLY A 155 5.91 -18.28 -14.37
CA GLY A 155 5.34 -17.03 -14.89
C GLY A 155 5.49 -15.81 -13.98
N LEU A 156 6.06 -15.95 -12.78
CA LEU A 156 6.19 -14.86 -11.82
C LEU A 156 7.54 -14.94 -11.07
N ASN A 157 8.29 -13.84 -11.08
CA ASN A 157 9.59 -13.72 -10.41
C ASN A 157 9.73 -12.36 -9.71
N GLU A 158 10.83 -12.19 -8.96
CA GLU A 158 11.13 -10.95 -8.23
C GLU A 158 11.05 -9.70 -9.13
N ARG A 159 11.64 -9.74 -10.32
CA ARG A 159 11.67 -8.61 -11.25
C ARG A 159 10.26 -8.24 -11.72
N LEU A 160 9.49 -9.21 -12.20
CA LEU A 160 8.10 -8.98 -12.67
C LEU A 160 7.20 -8.44 -11.57
N LEU A 161 7.35 -8.93 -10.34
CA LEU A 161 6.64 -8.38 -9.18
C LEU A 161 7.07 -6.94 -8.89
N GLY A 162 8.37 -6.64 -9.00
CA GLY A 162 8.89 -5.29 -8.83
C GLY A 162 8.32 -4.31 -9.85
N ASP A 163 8.33 -4.68 -11.14
CA ASP A 163 7.77 -3.88 -12.23
C ASP A 163 6.25 -3.68 -12.03
N TYR A 164 5.55 -4.71 -11.58
CA TYR A 164 4.13 -4.66 -11.28
C TYR A 164 3.80 -3.71 -10.12
N VAL A 165 4.57 -3.74 -9.04
CA VAL A 165 4.40 -2.81 -7.91
C VAL A 165 4.56 -1.36 -8.35
N GLU A 166 5.58 -1.05 -9.18
CA GLU A 166 5.78 0.28 -9.74
C GLU A 166 4.62 0.72 -10.63
N PHE A 167 4.11 -0.19 -11.46
CA PHE A 167 2.94 0.08 -12.30
C PHE A 167 1.71 0.42 -11.46
N ILE A 168 1.42 -0.36 -10.42
CA ILE A 168 0.30 -0.10 -9.52
C ILE A 168 0.51 1.22 -8.78
N ALA A 169 1.71 1.49 -8.27
CA ALA A 169 2.02 2.75 -7.61
C ALA A 169 1.75 3.97 -8.51
N ASN A 170 2.22 3.93 -9.76
CA ASN A 170 1.93 4.97 -10.75
C ASN A 170 0.42 5.16 -10.98
N LYS A 171 -0.33 4.07 -11.08
CA LYS A 171 -1.79 4.13 -11.25
C LYS A 171 -2.47 4.78 -10.05
N ARG A 172 -2.03 4.47 -8.82
CA ARG A 172 -2.63 4.99 -7.59
C ARG A 172 -2.28 6.46 -7.35
N ILE A 173 -1.02 6.82 -7.50
CA ILE A 173 -0.60 8.20 -7.28
C ILE A 173 -1.19 9.15 -8.32
N LYS A 174 -1.33 8.71 -9.58
CA LYS A 174 -2.06 9.47 -10.62
C LYS A 174 -3.54 9.64 -10.28
N ALA A 175 -4.18 8.63 -9.67
CA ALA A 175 -5.56 8.75 -9.22
C ALA A 175 -5.74 9.81 -8.13
N LEU A 176 -4.71 10.12 -7.35
CA LEU A 176 -4.67 11.21 -6.39
C LEU A 176 -4.33 12.58 -7.01
N GLY A 177 -3.95 12.62 -8.29
CA GLY A 177 -3.65 13.86 -9.01
C GLY A 177 -2.17 14.21 -9.16
N PHE A 178 -1.27 13.29 -8.80
CA PHE A 178 0.18 13.47 -8.92
C PHE A 178 0.74 12.87 -10.21
N GLU A 179 1.95 13.30 -10.58
CA GLU A 179 2.69 12.70 -11.69
C GLU A 179 3.18 11.27 -11.35
N PRO A 180 3.34 10.40 -12.37
CA PRO A 180 3.88 9.07 -12.15
C PRO A 180 5.29 9.12 -11.58
N LEU A 181 5.59 8.24 -10.62
CA LEU A 181 6.92 8.15 -9.96
C LEU A 181 7.95 7.37 -10.78
N TYR A 182 7.48 6.43 -11.60
CA TYR A 182 8.33 5.47 -12.32
C TYR A 182 8.10 5.56 -13.81
N ASN A 183 9.20 5.56 -14.59
CA ASN A 183 9.14 5.50 -16.04
C ASN A 183 9.09 4.03 -16.50
N LEU A 184 7.90 3.52 -16.75
CA LEU A 184 7.65 2.12 -17.09
C LEU A 184 7.30 1.96 -18.56
N SER A 185 8.01 1.07 -19.24
CA SER A 185 7.59 0.56 -20.55
C SER A 185 6.47 -0.45 -20.36
N LEU A 186 5.33 -0.25 -21.03
CA LEU A 186 4.14 -1.14 -20.98
C LEU A 186 4.40 -2.58 -21.46
N ILE A 187 5.61 -2.85 -22.02
CA ILE A 187 5.96 -4.12 -22.67
C ILE A 187 6.24 -5.25 -21.66
N HIS A 188 6.37 -4.97 -20.37
CA HIS A 188 6.86 -5.95 -19.39
C HIS A 188 5.82 -6.45 -18.39
N ILE A 189 4.54 -6.04 -18.49
CA ILE A 189 3.49 -6.51 -17.60
C ILE A 189 2.87 -7.75 -18.19
N SER A 190 3.10 -8.91 -17.57
CA SER A 190 2.52 -10.19 -17.99
C SER A 190 1.00 -10.23 -17.82
N GLU A 191 0.29 -11.07 -18.61
CA GLU A 191 -1.17 -11.23 -18.60
C GLU A 191 -1.79 -11.45 -17.21
N PRO A 192 -1.22 -12.31 -16.31
CA PRO A 192 -1.78 -12.51 -14.96
C PRO A 192 -1.83 -11.22 -14.12
N THR A 193 -0.92 -10.28 -14.38
CA THR A 193 -0.87 -9.00 -13.67
C THR A 193 -1.79 -7.95 -14.27
N ARG A 194 -2.18 -8.07 -15.55
CA ARG A 194 -3.14 -7.15 -16.21
C ARG A 194 -4.56 -7.32 -15.69
N GLN A 195 -4.98 -8.52 -15.33
CA GLN A 195 -6.33 -8.79 -14.81
C GLN A 195 -6.57 -8.18 -13.41
N LEU A 196 -5.50 -7.79 -12.71
CA LEU A 196 -5.53 -7.18 -11.38
C LEU A 196 -5.45 -5.65 -11.41
N ALA A 197 -5.15 -5.07 -12.53
CA ALA A 197 -4.94 -3.62 -12.71
C ALA A 197 -6.20 -2.91 -13.17
#